data_74042c551713754522202e0afa6206e6
#
_entry.id   74042c551713754522202e0afa6206e6
#
_cell.length_a   1.000
_cell.length_b   1.000
_cell.length_c   1.000
_cell.angle_alpha   90.00
_cell.angle_beta   90.00
_cell.angle_gamma   90.00
#
_symmetry.space_group_name_H-M   'P 1'
#
loop_
_entity.id
_entity.type
_entity.pdbx_description
1 polymer ?
#
loop_
_entity_poly.entity_id
_entity_poly.type
_entity_poly.pdbx_seq_one_letter_code
_entity_poly.pdbx_strand_id
1 'polypeptide(L)'
;MAARTVYTVLEESARKYGKAPALHQPTGKGSYQTYSWREYQRAAREIACGLRRIGIRKGDTVALHSETRAEFYLADLGALANGSIAAALYTSYPAADQVANLRASRAKAVFIEDPKSMQALIAAGGPSLAQLQWILLTGEAEGALTLDRLRTEGRRALDQDARAFEKIHAEVRAEDPAVLYLTSGATGEPKMGLVTHAALTANIEMGPHVLNLTPSDSTIAFLPSAHIAQRVVIELVPIRMGLPVWFSESLAKLPHEMKAIRPTFLLAPPRVWERVFASITAEIKKRGAISRKMFYGAVGLGAEVAKLREEGRPVPKAKLGLLKVADRLVFSKIRARLGGRIRIAASGAAPLGKDLARFYAAIGMPLIEGYGLTEGGVVCFNPLDHPKSGSIGVKLPGVELRLAEDGELLIKSPTLFSGYFGDPEATAAVLRDGWLYTGDIAEFDADRYVYITGRKKELIVSSNGKKIYPARIELLFKTEPIINQVVLIGDRLPYVTALVTVNAAAITDSTEAEVKKAVARVNRRLAPFEQIRKFRILEREFSIERGELTPTMKVRRNRVLENHRELVSELYMGKEESQ
;
A
#
# COMPACT_ATOMS: atom_id res chain seq x y z
N MET A 1 24.89 -6.29 14.76
CA MET A 1 25.15 -5.43 13.58
C MET A 1 25.42 -4.03 14.09
N ALA A 2 26.34 -3.28 13.46
CA ALA A 2 26.54 -1.86 13.82
C ALA A 2 25.22 -1.10 13.64
N ALA A 3 24.95 -0.14 14.53
CA ALA A 3 23.77 0.72 14.44
C ALA A 3 23.81 1.49 13.11
N ARG A 4 22.78 1.32 12.28
CA ARG A 4 22.70 1.86 10.91
C ARG A 4 21.59 2.88 10.79
N THR A 5 21.85 3.95 10.05
CA THR A 5 20.80 4.87 9.59
C THR A 5 20.33 4.48 8.19
N VAL A 6 19.19 5.00 7.75
CA VAL A 6 18.70 4.76 6.38
C VAL A 6 19.70 5.26 5.34
N TYR A 7 20.35 6.41 5.58
CA TYR A 7 21.36 6.92 4.67
C TYR A 7 22.58 5.99 4.55
N THR A 8 23.03 5.34 5.63
CA THR A 8 24.16 4.39 5.54
C THR A 8 23.86 3.22 4.62
N VAL A 9 22.59 2.78 4.51
CA VAL A 9 22.17 1.75 3.55
C VAL A 9 22.33 2.26 2.11
N LEU A 10 21.94 3.51 1.83
CA LEU A 10 22.16 4.13 0.51
C LEU A 10 23.66 4.25 0.19
N GLU A 11 24.47 4.66 1.15
CA GLU A 11 25.93 4.80 0.99
C GLU A 11 26.59 3.47 0.63
N GLU A 12 26.22 2.37 1.31
CA GLU A 12 26.70 1.03 1.01
C GLU A 12 26.33 0.61 -0.41
N SER A 13 25.11 0.89 -0.84
CA SER A 13 24.64 0.58 -2.17
C SER A 13 25.31 1.44 -3.24
N ALA A 14 25.53 2.72 -2.99
CA ALA A 14 26.27 3.59 -3.89
C ALA A 14 27.73 3.15 -4.06
N ARG A 15 28.36 2.65 -2.97
CA ARG A 15 29.71 2.05 -3.02
C ARG A 15 29.72 0.76 -3.84
N LYS A 16 28.71 -0.10 -3.65
CA LYS A 16 28.64 -1.42 -4.28
C LYS A 16 28.25 -1.35 -5.76
N TYR A 17 27.27 -0.54 -6.11
CA TYR A 17 26.65 -0.51 -7.45
C TYR A 17 27.08 0.70 -8.29
N GLY A 18 27.62 1.74 -7.69
CA GLY A 18 28.29 2.86 -8.35
C GLY A 18 27.48 3.55 -9.44
N LYS A 19 27.90 3.35 -10.69
CA LYS A 19 27.29 3.96 -11.88
C LYS A 19 26.07 3.19 -12.41
N ALA A 20 25.71 2.04 -11.82
CA ALA A 20 24.50 1.31 -12.23
C ALA A 20 23.24 2.18 -11.99
N PRO A 21 22.19 2.00 -12.81
CA PRO A 21 20.93 2.72 -12.64
C PRO A 21 20.28 2.44 -11.29
N ALA A 22 19.76 3.48 -10.64
CA ALA A 22 19.01 3.41 -9.39
C ALA A 22 17.56 3.88 -9.59
N LEU A 23 17.36 5.05 -10.21
CA LEU A 23 16.05 5.67 -10.38
C LEU A 23 15.85 6.08 -11.83
N HIS A 24 14.65 5.84 -12.36
CA HIS A 24 14.25 6.22 -13.71
C HIS A 24 12.99 7.10 -13.65
N GLN A 25 13.16 8.42 -13.73
CA GLN A 25 12.09 9.40 -13.73
C GLN A 25 11.59 9.66 -15.16
N PRO A 26 10.29 9.48 -15.46
CA PRO A 26 9.77 9.83 -16.77
C PRO A 26 9.86 11.34 -17.01
N THR A 27 10.26 11.71 -18.23
CA THR A 27 10.36 13.09 -18.70
C THR A 27 9.34 13.40 -19.82
N GLY A 28 8.41 12.48 -20.04
CA GLY A 28 7.41 12.53 -21.10
C GLY A 28 7.88 11.85 -22.39
N LYS A 29 6.94 11.57 -23.29
CA LYS A 29 7.15 10.93 -24.60
C LYS A 29 7.95 9.61 -24.56
N GLY A 30 7.85 8.87 -23.43
CA GLY A 30 8.56 7.60 -23.24
C GLY A 30 10.05 7.73 -22.92
N SER A 31 10.54 8.93 -22.65
CA SER A 31 11.92 9.19 -22.23
C SER A 31 12.03 9.19 -20.70
N TYR A 32 13.24 8.89 -20.19
CA TYR A 32 13.52 8.85 -18.75
C TYR A 32 14.82 9.56 -18.43
N GLN A 33 14.80 10.36 -17.37
CA GLN A 33 16.00 10.79 -16.66
C GLN A 33 16.42 9.65 -15.72
N THR A 34 17.68 9.24 -15.81
CA THR A 34 18.21 8.15 -15.00
C THR A 34 19.21 8.69 -14.00
N TYR A 35 19.03 8.32 -12.73
CA TYR A 35 20.01 8.55 -11.69
C TYR A 35 20.71 7.24 -11.38
N SER A 36 22.04 7.24 -11.35
CA SER A 36 22.86 6.15 -10.83
C SER A 36 22.84 6.13 -9.29
N TRP A 37 23.24 5.01 -8.69
CA TRP A 37 23.39 4.93 -7.23
C TRP A 37 24.30 5.99 -6.65
N ARG A 38 25.39 6.32 -7.36
CA ARG A 38 26.33 7.39 -6.97
C ARG A 38 25.68 8.77 -7.05
N GLU A 39 24.89 9.03 -8.07
CA GLU A 39 24.17 10.31 -8.21
C GLU A 39 23.07 10.44 -7.16
N TYR A 40 22.37 9.36 -6.84
CA TYR A 40 21.39 9.34 -5.76
C TYR A 40 22.02 9.68 -4.42
N GLN A 41 23.13 9.02 -4.05
CA GLN A 41 23.88 9.33 -2.84
C GLN A 41 24.37 10.78 -2.82
N ARG A 42 24.96 11.26 -3.92
CA ARG A 42 25.44 12.64 -4.04
C ARG A 42 24.31 13.64 -3.83
N ALA A 43 23.15 13.44 -4.44
CA ALA A 43 21.99 14.30 -4.27
C ALA A 43 21.51 14.34 -2.80
N ALA A 44 21.45 13.20 -2.12
CA ALA A 44 21.10 13.14 -0.69
C ALA A 44 22.08 13.94 0.17
N ARG A 45 23.39 13.84 -0.08
CA ARG A 45 24.43 14.64 0.63
C ARG A 45 24.29 16.14 0.37
N GLU A 46 24.10 16.52 -0.89
CA GLU A 46 23.88 17.93 -1.28
C GLU A 46 22.62 18.49 -0.61
N ILE A 47 21.52 17.74 -0.58
CA ILE A 47 20.26 18.15 0.07
C ILE A 47 20.47 18.30 1.59
N ALA A 48 21.11 17.34 2.24
CA ALA A 48 21.39 17.41 3.67
C ALA A 48 22.19 18.67 4.06
N CYS A 49 23.28 18.95 3.32
CA CYS A 49 24.06 20.16 3.51
C CYS A 49 23.27 21.44 3.20
N GLY A 50 22.44 21.42 2.13
CA GLY A 50 21.56 22.53 1.77
C GLY A 50 20.54 22.84 2.85
N LEU A 51 19.90 21.82 3.42
CA LEU A 51 18.96 21.97 4.54
C LEU A 51 19.63 22.61 5.76
N ARG A 52 20.87 22.23 6.08
CA ARG A 52 21.65 22.88 7.16
C ARG A 52 21.91 24.36 6.89
N ARG A 53 22.21 24.72 5.65
CA ARG A 53 22.45 26.12 5.29
C ARG A 53 21.22 27.00 5.41
N ILE A 54 20.04 26.47 5.11
CA ILE A 54 18.77 27.19 5.31
C ILE A 54 18.22 27.07 6.74
N GLY A 55 19.00 26.54 7.70
CA GLY A 55 18.66 26.53 9.11
C GLY A 55 17.89 25.30 9.61
N ILE A 56 17.64 24.30 8.78
CA ILE A 56 17.01 23.04 9.21
C ILE A 56 18.05 22.16 9.91
N ARG A 57 17.75 21.73 11.12
CA ARG A 57 18.65 20.99 12.02
C ARG A 57 18.14 19.55 12.25
N LYS A 58 18.99 18.73 12.84
CA LYS A 58 18.61 17.41 13.36
C LYS A 58 17.38 17.52 14.26
N GLY A 59 16.42 16.62 14.07
CA GLY A 59 15.15 16.58 14.82
C GLY A 59 14.07 17.54 14.32
N ASP A 60 14.38 18.47 13.42
CA ASP A 60 13.37 19.29 12.77
C ASP A 60 12.55 18.43 11.79
N THR A 61 11.25 18.63 11.77
CA THR A 61 10.40 17.96 10.79
C THR A 61 10.45 18.68 9.44
N VAL A 62 10.63 17.89 8.38
CA VAL A 62 10.54 18.31 6.98
C VAL A 62 9.41 17.54 6.31
N ALA A 63 8.39 18.26 5.83
CA ALA A 63 7.29 17.61 5.12
C ALA A 63 7.67 17.32 3.66
N LEU A 64 7.10 16.24 3.12
CA LEU A 64 7.19 15.89 1.69
C LEU A 64 5.75 15.79 1.16
N HIS A 65 5.39 16.70 0.27
CA HIS A 65 4.05 16.82 -0.31
C HIS A 65 4.15 16.74 -1.82
N SER A 66 4.19 15.54 -2.35
CA SER A 66 4.33 15.27 -3.79
C SER A 66 3.81 13.88 -4.13
N GLU A 67 3.40 13.70 -5.37
CA GLU A 67 3.23 12.37 -5.94
C GLU A 67 4.57 11.60 -5.94
N THR A 68 4.50 10.30 -6.12
CA THR A 68 5.68 9.43 -6.10
C THR A 68 6.54 9.65 -7.34
N ARG A 69 7.76 10.16 -7.12
CA ARG A 69 8.72 10.55 -8.16
C ARG A 69 10.15 10.51 -7.64
N ALA A 70 11.14 10.56 -8.55
CA ALA A 70 12.54 10.49 -8.17
C ALA A 70 12.95 11.63 -7.23
N GLU A 71 12.50 12.86 -7.48
CA GLU A 71 12.82 14.03 -6.66
C GLU A 71 12.29 13.89 -5.23
N PHE A 72 11.15 13.18 -5.04
CA PHE A 72 10.67 12.82 -3.71
C PHE A 72 11.70 11.92 -2.99
N TYR A 73 12.21 10.87 -3.65
CA TYR A 73 13.20 9.97 -3.06
C TYR A 73 14.51 10.67 -2.74
N LEU A 74 14.96 11.59 -3.63
CA LEU A 74 16.14 12.41 -3.37
C LEU A 74 15.94 13.28 -2.12
N ALA A 75 14.78 13.93 -2.01
CA ALA A 75 14.42 14.81 -0.89
C ALA A 75 14.30 14.04 0.42
N ASP A 76 13.65 12.87 0.38
CA ASP A 76 13.48 11.99 1.54
C ASP A 76 14.82 11.55 2.11
N LEU A 77 15.68 10.94 1.28
CA LEU A 77 17.00 10.49 1.72
C LEU A 77 17.91 11.67 2.14
N GLY A 78 17.75 12.84 1.54
CA GLY A 78 18.45 14.06 1.95
C GLY A 78 18.00 14.55 3.32
N ALA A 79 16.71 14.56 3.60
CA ALA A 79 16.15 14.91 4.91
C ALA A 79 16.59 13.91 5.99
N LEU A 80 16.53 12.61 5.71
CA LEU A 80 16.99 11.56 6.62
C LEU A 80 18.51 11.65 6.88
N ALA A 81 19.32 11.97 5.87
CA ALA A 81 20.75 12.15 6.00
C ALA A 81 21.13 13.39 6.84
N ASN A 82 20.28 14.43 6.81
CA ASN A 82 20.40 15.61 7.70
C ASN A 82 20.02 15.30 9.16
N GLY A 83 19.37 14.16 9.43
CA GLY A 83 18.77 13.85 10.73
C GLY A 83 17.45 14.55 10.97
N SER A 84 16.80 15.05 9.92
CA SER A 84 15.44 15.58 9.96
C SER A 84 14.42 14.44 10.01
N ILE A 85 13.23 14.73 10.56
CA ILE A 85 12.11 13.80 10.56
C ILE A 85 11.31 14.04 9.27
N ALA A 86 11.27 13.06 8.38
CA ALA A 86 10.58 13.17 7.10
C ALA A 86 9.09 12.84 7.26
N ALA A 87 8.22 13.83 7.10
CA ALA A 87 6.77 13.69 7.18
C ALA A 87 6.15 13.66 5.77
N ALA A 88 5.93 12.47 5.23
CA ALA A 88 5.30 12.32 3.93
C ALA A 88 3.78 12.48 4.03
N LEU A 89 3.21 13.39 3.24
CA LEU A 89 1.79 13.76 3.25
C LEU A 89 1.10 13.29 1.98
N TYR A 90 -0.17 12.89 2.11
CA TYR A 90 -0.99 12.50 0.96
C TYR A 90 -1.51 13.73 0.22
N THR A 91 -1.25 13.77 -1.09
CA THR A 91 -1.70 14.83 -2.01
C THR A 91 -3.18 14.71 -2.38
N SER A 92 -3.77 13.52 -2.21
CA SER A 92 -5.15 13.21 -2.61
C SER A 92 -6.23 13.62 -1.58
N TYR A 93 -5.86 14.11 -0.41
CA TYR A 93 -6.82 14.70 0.53
C TYR A 93 -7.32 16.08 0.04
N PRO A 94 -8.51 16.55 0.48
CA PRO A 94 -8.91 17.93 0.31
C PRO A 94 -7.87 18.90 0.88
N ALA A 95 -7.71 20.08 0.27
CA ALA A 95 -6.66 21.04 0.64
C ALA A 95 -6.69 21.44 2.13
N ALA A 96 -7.86 21.57 2.73
CA ALA A 96 -8.02 21.85 4.17
C ALA A 96 -7.41 20.74 5.04
N ASP A 97 -7.64 19.47 4.70
CA ASP A 97 -7.08 18.32 5.42
C ASP A 97 -5.56 18.22 5.20
N GLN A 98 -5.07 18.56 4.00
CA GLN A 98 -3.63 18.61 3.72
C GLN A 98 -2.94 19.66 4.60
N VAL A 99 -3.54 20.86 4.75
CA VAL A 99 -3.05 21.91 5.64
C VAL A 99 -3.09 21.47 7.10
N ALA A 100 -4.18 20.83 7.54
CA ALA A 100 -4.27 20.29 8.89
C ALA A 100 -3.16 19.27 9.20
N ASN A 101 -2.89 18.34 8.26
CA ASN A 101 -1.83 17.35 8.37
C ASN A 101 -0.43 17.99 8.36
N LEU A 102 -0.21 19.01 7.51
CA LEU A 102 1.04 19.76 7.46
C LEU A 102 1.32 20.45 8.79
N ARG A 103 0.32 21.09 9.38
CA ARG A 103 0.42 21.72 10.71
C ARG A 103 0.67 20.70 11.82
N ALA A 104 -0.06 19.58 11.82
CA ALA A 104 0.11 18.51 12.80
C ALA A 104 1.52 17.91 12.77
N SER A 105 2.17 17.89 11.60
CA SER A 105 3.57 17.44 11.48
C SER A 105 4.59 18.37 12.12
N ARG A 106 4.21 19.63 12.43
CA ARG A 106 5.09 20.70 12.92
C ARG A 106 6.32 20.92 12.01
N ALA A 107 6.14 20.76 10.71
CA ALA A 107 7.21 20.92 9.74
C ALA A 107 7.74 22.36 9.73
N LYS A 108 9.05 22.52 9.59
CA LYS A 108 9.72 23.82 9.37
C LYS A 108 9.97 24.08 7.90
N ALA A 109 10.14 23.03 7.10
CA ALA A 109 10.25 23.11 5.65
C ALA A 109 9.34 22.08 4.99
N VAL A 110 8.97 22.34 3.75
CA VAL A 110 8.18 21.40 2.94
C VAL A 110 8.77 21.30 1.54
N PHE A 111 9.13 20.07 1.14
CA PHE A 111 9.33 19.73 -0.25
C PHE A 111 7.97 19.56 -0.90
N ILE A 112 7.64 20.43 -1.85
CA ILE A 112 6.36 20.44 -2.53
C ILE A 112 6.55 20.21 -4.03
N GLU A 113 5.63 19.49 -4.64
CA GLU A 113 5.78 19.02 -6.02
C GLU A 113 6.01 20.16 -7.01
N ASP A 114 5.10 21.15 -7.01
CA ASP A 114 5.08 22.22 -7.99
C ASP A 114 4.48 23.54 -7.45
N PRO A 115 4.58 24.65 -8.19
CA PRO A 115 4.00 25.94 -7.79
C PRO A 115 2.49 25.92 -7.60
N LYS A 116 1.75 25.11 -8.37
CA LYS A 116 0.29 25.00 -8.27
C LYS A 116 -0.10 24.38 -6.93
N SER A 117 0.56 23.30 -6.55
CA SER A 117 0.35 22.63 -5.26
C SER A 117 0.69 23.54 -4.09
N MET A 118 1.78 24.30 -4.19
CA MET A 118 2.16 25.29 -3.19
C MET A 118 1.08 26.37 -3.02
N GLN A 119 0.63 26.98 -4.12
CA GLN A 119 -0.40 28.02 -4.10
C GLN A 119 -1.72 27.51 -3.53
N ALA A 120 -2.12 26.27 -3.86
CA ALA A 120 -3.33 25.65 -3.32
C ALA A 120 -3.26 25.49 -1.80
N LEU A 121 -2.11 25.07 -1.25
CA LEU A 121 -1.92 24.96 0.21
C LEU A 121 -1.88 26.35 0.88
N ILE A 122 -1.20 27.31 0.29
CA ILE A 122 -1.15 28.70 0.81
C ILE A 122 -2.56 29.31 0.82
N ALA A 123 -3.34 29.14 -0.24
CA ALA A 123 -4.71 29.63 -0.31
C ALA A 123 -5.61 29.00 0.76
N ALA A 124 -5.43 27.71 1.05
CA ALA A 124 -6.22 27.01 2.07
C ALA A 124 -5.75 27.26 3.51
N GLY A 125 -4.44 27.47 3.72
CA GLY A 125 -3.82 27.59 5.05
C GLY A 125 -3.58 29.01 5.53
N GLY A 126 -3.50 29.97 4.60
CA GLY A 126 -3.28 31.39 4.88
C GLY A 126 -2.07 31.67 5.77
N PRO A 127 -2.18 32.64 6.71
CA PRO A 127 -1.07 33.05 7.59
C PRO A 127 -0.48 31.90 8.42
N SER A 128 -1.19 30.81 8.60
CA SER A 128 -0.72 29.67 9.39
C SER A 128 0.48 28.94 8.77
N LEU A 129 0.73 29.16 7.50
CA LEU A 129 1.85 28.56 6.74
C LEU A 129 2.98 29.56 6.45
N ALA A 130 2.89 30.80 6.95
CA ALA A 130 3.83 31.88 6.65
C ALA A 130 5.28 31.61 7.07
N GLN A 131 5.49 30.77 8.10
CA GLN A 131 6.83 30.44 8.60
C GLN A 131 7.47 29.23 7.92
N LEU A 132 6.75 28.55 7.01
CA LEU A 132 7.28 27.39 6.30
C LEU A 132 8.28 27.80 5.23
N GLN A 133 9.39 27.07 5.17
CA GLN A 133 10.32 27.16 4.05
C GLN A 133 9.85 26.24 2.93
N TRP A 134 9.50 26.83 1.79
CA TRP A 134 9.01 26.10 0.63
C TRP A 134 10.16 25.69 -0.29
N ILE A 135 10.20 24.43 -0.68
CA ILE A 135 11.19 23.85 -1.58
C ILE A 135 10.45 23.12 -2.70
N LEU A 136 10.47 23.67 -3.89
CA LEU A 136 9.81 23.11 -5.07
C LEU A 136 10.65 21.96 -5.65
N LEU A 137 10.03 20.81 -5.85
CA LEU A 137 10.65 19.69 -6.55
C LEU A 137 10.73 19.96 -8.05
N THR A 138 9.73 20.68 -8.60
CA THR A 138 9.70 21.09 -10.01
C THR A 138 9.16 22.52 -10.14
N GLY A 139 9.56 23.19 -11.22
CA GLY A 139 9.14 24.56 -11.49
C GLY A 139 9.81 25.59 -10.57
N GLU A 140 9.37 26.84 -10.69
CA GLU A 140 9.85 27.98 -9.90
C GLU A 140 8.67 28.83 -9.44
N ALA A 141 8.77 29.41 -8.25
CA ALA A 141 7.81 30.38 -7.70
C ALA A 141 8.52 31.36 -6.78
N GLU A 142 7.97 32.54 -6.67
CA GLU A 142 8.42 33.57 -5.70
C GLU A 142 8.21 33.06 -4.27
N GLY A 143 9.14 33.35 -3.40
CA GLY A 143 9.09 32.90 -1.98
C GLY A 143 9.45 31.44 -1.76
N ALA A 144 9.86 30.70 -2.77
CA ALA A 144 10.27 29.31 -2.65
C ALA A 144 11.68 29.06 -3.22
N LEU A 145 12.41 28.12 -2.60
CA LEU A 145 13.62 27.55 -3.18
C LEU A 145 13.25 26.47 -4.18
N THR A 146 14.05 26.27 -5.22
CA THR A 146 13.98 25.03 -6.01
C THR A 146 14.88 23.97 -5.42
N LEU A 147 14.58 22.69 -5.68
CA LEU A 147 15.46 21.57 -5.29
C LEU A 147 16.88 21.77 -5.81
N ASP A 148 17.05 22.27 -7.03
CA ASP A 148 18.37 22.53 -7.62
C ASP A 148 19.12 23.66 -6.91
N ARG A 149 18.43 24.73 -6.48
CA ARG A 149 19.05 25.79 -5.66
C ARG A 149 19.47 25.25 -4.30
N LEU A 150 18.60 24.47 -3.63
CA LEU A 150 18.94 23.83 -2.36
C LEU A 150 20.19 22.95 -2.48
N ARG A 151 20.25 22.12 -3.54
CA ARG A 151 21.43 21.28 -3.83
C ARG A 151 22.67 22.11 -4.15
N THR A 152 22.51 23.24 -4.82
CA THR A 152 23.60 24.18 -5.10
C THR A 152 24.17 24.77 -3.81
N GLU A 153 23.33 25.16 -2.87
CA GLU A 153 23.77 25.59 -1.54
C GLU A 153 24.52 24.46 -0.80
N GLY A 154 24.02 23.22 -0.93
CA GLY A 154 24.72 22.05 -0.37
C GLY A 154 26.09 21.82 -1.01
N ARG A 155 26.23 21.94 -2.34
CA ARG A 155 27.54 21.87 -3.02
C ARG A 155 28.49 22.95 -2.53
N ARG A 156 28.03 24.19 -2.41
CA ARG A 156 28.84 25.29 -1.85
C ARG A 156 29.35 24.97 -0.44
N ALA A 157 28.51 24.33 0.40
CA ALA A 157 28.96 23.90 1.73
C ALA A 157 30.05 22.82 1.64
N LEU A 158 29.92 21.87 0.72
CA LEU A 158 30.91 20.80 0.51
C LEU A 158 32.20 21.33 -0.13
N ASP A 159 32.14 22.34 -0.99
CA ASP A 159 33.30 23.01 -1.58
C ASP A 159 34.08 23.82 -0.52
N GLN A 160 33.36 24.42 0.44
CA GLN A 160 33.98 25.17 1.57
C GLN A 160 34.57 24.24 2.63
N ASP A 161 33.93 23.11 2.88
CA ASP A 161 34.40 22.09 3.82
C ASP A 161 34.04 20.69 3.29
N ALA A 162 35.03 20.01 2.75
CA ALA A 162 34.86 18.67 2.19
C ALA A 162 34.28 17.64 3.20
N ARG A 163 34.36 17.94 4.50
CA ARG A 163 33.83 17.12 5.60
C ARG A 163 32.51 17.66 6.17
N ALA A 164 31.89 18.64 5.53
CA ALA A 164 30.63 19.24 6.01
C ALA A 164 29.54 18.20 6.18
N PHE A 165 29.38 17.30 5.21
CA PHE A 165 28.38 16.25 5.28
C PHE A 165 28.68 15.23 6.39
N GLU A 166 29.93 14.78 6.52
CA GLU A 166 30.35 13.82 7.53
C GLU A 166 30.10 14.35 8.94
N LYS A 167 30.33 15.66 9.17
CA LYS A 167 30.00 16.33 10.44
C LYS A 167 28.51 16.30 10.73
N ILE A 168 27.67 16.61 9.72
CA ILE A 168 26.21 16.58 9.83
C ILE A 168 25.73 15.16 10.13
N HIS A 169 26.19 14.19 9.35
CA HIS A 169 25.69 12.82 9.47
C HIS A 169 26.19 12.09 10.72
N ALA A 170 27.34 12.50 11.28
CA ALA A 170 27.85 11.98 12.54
C ALA A 170 26.95 12.31 13.76
N GLU A 171 26.06 13.30 13.62
CA GLU A 171 25.06 13.62 14.63
C GLU A 171 23.88 12.62 14.62
N VAL A 172 23.65 11.92 13.49
CA VAL A 172 22.47 11.07 13.27
C VAL A 172 22.70 9.67 13.81
N ARG A 173 21.82 9.20 14.68
CA ARG A 173 21.87 7.89 15.31
C ARG A 173 20.76 6.98 14.82
N ALA A 174 20.93 5.67 14.97
CA ALA A 174 19.91 4.69 14.61
C ALA A 174 18.61 4.86 15.40
N GLU A 175 18.70 5.27 16.66
CA GLU A 175 17.56 5.48 17.57
C GLU A 175 16.82 6.79 17.33
N ASP A 176 17.40 7.70 16.54
CA ASP A 176 16.75 8.98 16.24
C ASP A 176 15.44 8.76 15.44
N PRO A 177 14.44 9.60 15.68
CA PRO A 177 13.27 9.69 14.83
C PRO A 177 13.66 9.95 13.36
N ALA A 178 13.05 9.20 12.45
CA ALA A 178 13.35 9.30 11.02
C ALA A 178 12.11 9.72 10.21
N VAL A 179 10.96 9.12 10.49
CA VAL A 179 9.76 9.28 9.65
C VAL A 179 8.53 9.47 10.50
N LEU A 180 7.66 10.39 10.07
CA LEU A 180 6.26 10.49 10.49
C LEU A 180 5.36 9.91 9.39
N TYR A 181 4.60 8.88 9.73
CA TYR A 181 3.57 8.32 8.87
C TYR A 181 2.19 8.77 9.31
N LEU A 182 1.42 9.33 8.39
CA LEU A 182 0.03 9.64 8.62
C LEU A 182 -0.81 8.37 8.65
N THR A 183 -1.50 8.10 9.76
CA THR A 183 -2.43 6.99 9.88
C THR A 183 -3.86 7.50 9.88
N SER A 184 -4.76 6.82 9.16
CA SER A 184 -6.19 7.08 9.28
C SER A 184 -6.68 6.45 10.58
N GLY A 185 -6.70 7.21 11.66
CA GLY A 185 -7.23 6.75 12.93
C GLY A 185 -8.67 6.24 12.80
N ALA A 186 -8.99 5.14 13.48
CA ALA A 186 -10.37 4.60 13.53
C ALA A 186 -11.37 5.59 14.14
N THR A 187 -10.89 6.61 14.84
CA THR A 187 -11.66 7.70 15.46
C THR A 187 -11.93 8.88 14.52
N GLY A 188 -11.42 8.85 13.29
CA GLY A 188 -11.65 9.89 12.29
C GLY A 188 -10.56 10.97 12.22
N GLU A 189 -9.85 11.28 13.29
CA GLU A 189 -8.70 12.19 13.24
C GLU A 189 -7.42 11.46 12.86
N PRO A 190 -6.63 12.02 11.91
CA PRO A 190 -5.36 11.45 11.51
C PRO A 190 -4.37 11.49 12.66
N LYS A 191 -3.68 10.36 12.92
CA LYS A 191 -2.56 10.27 13.85
C LYS A 191 -1.26 10.11 13.08
N MET A 192 -0.16 10.55 13.66
CA MET A 192 1.17 10.42 13.05
C MET A 192 2.00 9.42 13.83
N GLY A 193 2.30 8.27 13.22
CA GLY A 193 3.20 7.28 13.79
C GLY A 193 4.66 7.68 13.58
N LEU A 194 5.44 7.74 14.65
CA LEU A 194 6.85 8.10 14.64
C LEU A 194 7.73 6.84 14.56
N VAL A 195 8.56 6.74 13.54
CA VAL A 195 9.43 5.57 13.29
C VAL A 195 10.89 6.01 13.28
N THR A 196 11.76 5.24 13.95
CA THR A 196 13.21 5.50 14.01
C THR A 196 13.97 4.96 12.80
N HIS A 197 15.20 5.43 12.59
CA HIS A 197 16.12 4.83 11.62
C HIS A 197 16.34 3.34 11.90
N ALA A 198 16.49 2.95 13.18
CA ALA A 198 16.67 1.54 13.55
C ALA A 198 15.49 0.66 13.11
N ALA A 199 14.25 1.11 13.34
CA ALA A 199 13.06 0.36 12.95
C ALA A 199 12.94 0.24 11.42
N LEU A 200 13.25 1.31 10.67
CA LEU A 200 13.28 1.27 9.21
C LEU A 200 14.37 0.33 8.69
N THR A 201 15.60 0.43 9.20
CA THR A 201 16.70 -0.43 8.76
C THR A 201 16.48 -1.89 9.12
N ALA A 202 15.86 -2.19 10.27
CA ALA A 202 15.44 -3.54 10.61
C ALA A 202 14.47 -4.09 9.57
N ASN A 203 13.49 -3.31 9.13
CA ASN A 203 12.52 -3.72 8.11
C ASN A 203 13.17 -3.90 6.73
N ILE A 204 14.09 -3.01 6.35
CA ILE A 204 14.88 -3.12 5.11
C ILE A 204 15.67 -4.45 5.09
N GLU A 205 16.32 -4.83 6.20
CA GLU A 205 17.11 -6.05 6.28
C GLU A 205 16.27 -7.34 6.23
N MET A 206 14.97 -7.27 6.49
CA MET A 206 14.06 -8.41 6.30
C MET A 206 13.80 -8.71 4.81
N GLY A 207 13.87 -7.69 3.94
CA GLY A 207 13.59 -7.82 2.50
C GLY A 207 14.38 -8.92 1.80
N PRO A 208 15.72 -8.99 1.92
CA PRO A 208 16.55 -10.03 1.30
C PRO A 208 16.17 -11.47 1.70
N HIS A 209 15.59 -11.67 2.87
CA HIS A 209 15.20 -13.00 3.36
C HIS A 209 13.90 -13.52 2.76
N VAL A 210 13.05 -12.65 2.24
CA VAL A 210 11.70 -12.99 1.74
C VAL A 210 11.50 -12.68 0.27
N LEU A 211 12.18 -11.67 -0.24
CA LEU A 211 12.15 -11.26 -1.64
C LEU A 211 13.51 -11.56 -2.25
N ASN A 212 13.71 -12.68 -2.88
CA ASN A 212 14.99 -13.01 -3.51
C ASN A 212 15.27 -12.14 -4.76
N LEU A 213 15.20 -10.81 -4.57
CA LEU A 213 15.46 -9.77 -5.57
C LEU A 213 16.98 -9.62 -5.78
N THR A 214 17.34 -9.23 -6.99
CA THR A 214 18.73 -9.00 -7.41
C THR A 214 18.84 -7.69 -8.19
N PRO A 215 20.03 -7.15 -8.43
CA PRO A 215 20.19 -5.95 -9.26
C PRO A 215 19.72 -6.11 -10.72
N SER A 216 19.49 -7.34 -11.19
CA SER A 216 18.90 -7.61 -12.52
C SER A 216 17.38 -7.51 -12.54
N ASP A 217 16.75 -7.43 -11.39
CA ASP A 217 15.33 -7.19 -11.26
C ASP A 217 15.01 -5.70 -11.40
N SER A 218 13.74 -5.37 -11.55
CA SER A 218 13.25 -3.98 -11.59
C SER A 218 11.82 -3.90 -11.06
N THR A 219 11.48 -2.73 -10.52
CA THR A 219 10.12 -2.45 -10.05
C THR A 219 9.62 -1.12 -10.60
N ILE A 220 8.31 -0.89 -10.51
CA ILE A 220 7.67 0.38 -10.85
C ILE A 220 6.99 0.97 -9.61
N ALA A 221 7.30 2.23 -9.32
CA ALA A 221 6.74 3.01 -8.23
C ALA A 221 5.54 3.81 -8.74
N PHE A 222 4.37 3.60 -8.16
CA PHE A 222 3.11 4.28 -8.52
C PHE A 222 2.15 4.45 -7.33
N LEU A 223 2.48 3.86 -6.18
CA LEU A 223 1.72 4.04 -4.95
C LEU A 223 2.16 5.33 -4.26
N PRO A 224 1.30 5.95 -3.43
CA PRO A 224 1.71 7.14 -2.67
C PRO A 224 2.92 6.86 -1.77
N SER A 225 4.00 7.65 -1.90
CA SER A 225 5.21 7.52 -1.06
C SER A 225 4.96 7.87 0.42
N ALA A 226 3.84 8.50 0.73
CA ALA A 226 3.35 8.69 2.09
C ALA A 226 2.94 7.37 2.78
N HIS A 227 2.74 6.28 2.01
CA HIS A 227 2.32 5.00 2.54
C HIS A 227 3.52 4.12 2.88
N ILE A 228 3.51 3.50 4.07
CA ILE A 228 4.61 2.65 4.55
C ILE A 228 4.98 1.52 3.57
N ALA A 229 4.01 0.87 2.92
CA ALA A 229 4.30 -0.21 1.98
C ALA A 229 5.10 0.29 0.75
N GLN A 230 4.76 1.48 0.20
CA GLN A 230 5.53 2.09 -0.88
C GLN A 230 6.94 2.44 -0.39
N ARG A 231 7.03 3.14 0.75
CA ARG A 231 8.31 3.61 1.27
C ARG A 231 9.24 2.45 1.64
N VAL A 232 8.78 1.46 2.39
CA VAL A 232 9.64 0.35 2.80
C VAL A 232 9.94 -0.58 1.63
N VAL A 233 8.92 -1.03 0.89
CA VAL A 233 9.07 -2.13 -0.07
C VAL A 233 9.55 -1.65 -1.45
N ILE A 234 9.19 -0.44 -1.88
CA ILE A 234 9.50 0.07 -3.23
C ILE A 234 10.57 1.17 -3.23
N GLU A 235 10.82 1.83 -2.09
CA GLU A 235 11.90 2.81 -1.97
C GLU A 235 13.12 2.21 -1.24
N LEU A 236 12.95 1.78 0.01
CA LEU A 236 14.07 1.44 0.87
C LEU A 236 14.63 0.03 0.62
N VAL A 237 13.80 -0.99 0.41
CA VAL A 237 14.27 -2.35 0.05
C VAL A 237 15.03 -2.36 -1.28
N PRO A 238 14.58 -1.67 -2.35
CA PRO A 238 15.39 -1.48 -3.56
C PRO A 238 16.78 -0.89 -3.31
N ILE A 239 16.91 0.08 -2.42
CA ILE A 239 18.24 0.63 -2.05
C ILE A 239 19.13 -0.51 -1.52
N ARG A 240 18.63 -1.32 -0.59
CA ARG A 240 19.41 -2.42 0.01
C ARG A 240 19.80 -3.50 -0.99
N MET A 241 18.93 -3.76 -1.97
CA MET A 241 19.09 -4.85 -2.96
C MET A 241 19.83 -4.40 -4.23
N GLY A 242 20.03 -3.11 -4.44
CA GLY A 242 20.57 -2.55 -5.69
C GLY A 242 19.59 -2.63 -6.86
N LEU A 243 18.29 -2.65 -6.57
CA LEU A 243 17.21 -2.79 -7.53
C LEU A 243 16.83 -1.45 -8.16
N PRO A 244 16.88 -1.26 -9.49
CA PRO A 244 16.42 -0.03 -10.12
C PRO A 244 14.90 0.14 -10.00
N VAL A 245 14.49 1.38 -9.70
CA VAL A 245 13.08 1.78 -9.57
C VAL A 245 12.69 2.68 -10.73
N TRP A 246 11.61 2.33 -11.42
CA TRP A 246 10.97 3.13 -12.45
C TRP A 246 9.78 3.87 -11.85
N PHE A 247 9.62 5.15 -12.14
CA PHE A 247 8.45 5.91 -11.70
C PHE A 247 7.39 5.91 -12.80
N SER A 248 6.12 5.77 -12.40
CA SER A 248 4.99 5.92 -13.31
C SER A 248 4.61 7.39 -13.46
N GLU A 249 4.25 7.82 -14.66
CA GLU A 249 3.75 9.19 -14.89
C GLU A 249 2.35 9.38 -14.26
N SER A 250 1.53 8.32 -14.27
CA SER A 250 0.20 8.32 -13.66
C SER A 250 -0.43 6.94 -13.65
N LEU A 251 -1.43 6.73 -12.79
CA LEU A 251 -2.22 5.48 -12.77
C LEU A 251 -2.91 5.19 -14.12
N ALA A 252 -3.25 6.21 -14.90
CA ALA A 252 -3.85 6.04 -16.23
C ALA A 252 -2.85 5.48 -17.25
N LYS A 253 -1.57 5.87 -17.16
CA LYS A 253 -0.48 5.40 -18.02
C LYS A 253 0.12 4.07 -17.59
N LEU A 254 -0.06 3.67 -16.33
CA LEU A 254 0.54 2.48 -15.75
C LEU A 254 0.38 1.21 -16.62
N PRO A 255 -0.80 0.88 -17.23
CA PRO A 255 -0.92 -0.31 -18.09
C PRO A 255 -0.03 -0.29 -19.34
N HIS A 256 0.24 0.90 -19.88
CA HIS A 256 1.15 1.09 -21.02
C HIS A 256 2.62 0.97 -20.55
N GLU A 257 2.95 1.64 -19.46
CA GLU A 257 4.30 1.65 -18.87
C GLU A 257 4.72 0.24 -18.41
N MET A 258 3.81 -0.52 -17.81
CA MET A 258 4.06 -1.92 -17.46
C MET A 258 4.53 -2.77 -18.66
N LYS A 259 3.97 -2.54 -19.86
CA LYS A 259 4.37 -3.24 -21.08
C LYS A 259 5.72 -2.76 -21.61
N ALA A 260 6.02 -1.48 -21.47
CA ALA A 260 7.28 -0.87 -21.95
C ALA A 260 8.44 -1.21 -21.00
N ILE A 261 8.28 -1.01 -19.69
CA ILE A 261 9.29 -1.22 -18.65
C ILE A 261 9.51 -2.71 -18.39
N ARG A 262 8.42 -3.51 -18.40
CA ARG A 262 8.44 -4.96 -18.14
C ARG A 262 9.09 -5.30 -16.78
N PRO A 263 8.57 -4.76 -15.66
CA PRO A 263 9.14 -4.99 -14.34
C PRO A 263 9.11 -6.48 -13.98
N THR A 264 10.05 -6.91 -13.12
CA THR A 264 10.13 -8.29 -12.61
C THR A 264 9.53 -8.43 -11.23
N PHE A 265 9.44 -7.34 -10.50
CA PHE A 265 8.78 -7.23 -9.20
C PHE A 265 7.67 -6.17 -9.27
N LEU A 266 6.48 -6.52 -8.78
CA LEU A 266 5.35 -5.61 -8.71
C LEU A 266 4.65 -5.73 -7.36
N LEU A 267 4.64 -4.63 -6.60
CA LEU A 267 3.77 -4.48 -5.43
C LEU A 267 2.56 -3.64 -5.82
N ALA A 268 1.37 -4.17 -5.60
CA ALA A 268 0.13 -3.43 -5.83
C ALA A 268 -0.91 -3.74 -4.74
N PRO A 269 -1.77 -2.78 -4.37
CA PRO A 269 -2.87 -3.05 -3.47
C PRO A 269 -3.91 -3.94 -4.15
N PRO A 270 -4.76 -4.65 -3.38
CA PRO A 270 -5.79 -5.54 -3.91
C PRO A 270 -6.64 -4.91 -5.01
N ARG A 271 -6.94 -3.62 -4.90
CA ARG A 271 -7.75 -2.88 -5.87
C ARG A 271 -7.19 -2.90 -7.30
N VAL A 272 -5.88 -2.85 -7.44
CA VAL A 272 -5.23 -2.96 -8.75
C VAL A 272 -5.44 -4.37 -9.32
N TRP A 273 -5.23 -5.39 -8.51
CA TRP A 273 -5.43 -6.79 -8.88
C TRP A 273 -6.89 -7.10 -9.23
N GLU A 274 -7.84 -6.55 -8.48
CA GLU A 274 -9.28 -6.63 -8.76
C GLU A 274 -9.63 -6.03 -10.13
N ARG A 275 -9.10 -4.84 -10.44
CA ARG A 275 -9.31 -4.18 -11.75
C ARG A 275 -8.73 -4.99 -12.89
N VAL A 276 -7.54 -5.56 -12.73
CA VAL A 276 -6.91 -6.44 -13.73
C VAL A 276 -7.78 -7.68 -13.95
N PHE A 277 -8.24 -8.33 -12.87
CA PHE A 277 -9.15 -9.49 -12.94
C PHE A 277 -10.46 -9.13 -13.65
N ALA A 278 -11.11 -8.03 -13.28
CA ALA A 278 -12.35 -7.57 -13.90
C ALA A 278 -12.17 -7.29 -15.40
N SER A 279 -11.07 -6.65 -15.79
CA SER A 279 -10.74 -6.39 -17.20
C SER A 279 -10.57 -7.68 -18.00
N ILE A 280 -9.82 -8.66 -17.45
CA ILE A 280 -9.63 -9.98 -18.10
C ILE A 280 -10.96 -10.68 -18.29
N THR A 281 -11.78 -10.75 -17.23
CA THR A 281 -13.07 -11.47 -17.28
C THR A 281 -14.08 -10.79 -18.20
N ALA A 282 -14.12 -9.46 -18.22
CA ALA A 282 -14.97 -8.69 -19.13
C ALA A 282 -14.60 -8.94 -20.60
N GLU A 283 -13.31 -8.98 -20.93
CA GLU A 283 -12.87 -9.27 -22.28
C GLU A 283 -13.21 -10.72 -22.70
N ILE A 284 -13.00 -11.68 -21.80
CA ILE A 284 -13.31 -13.09 -22.08
C ILE A 284 -14.82 -13.28 -22.32
N LYS A 285 -15.68 -12.56 -21.60
CA LYS A 285 -17.13 -12.59 -21.85
C LYS A 285 -17.53 -12.15 -23.28
N LYS A 286 -16.75 -11.23 -23.87
CA LYS A 286 -16.97 -10.76 -25.27
C LYS A 286 -16.45 -11.74 -26.33
N ARG A 287 -15.66 -12.76 -25.94
CA ARG A 287 -15.12 -13.76 -26.87
C ARG A 287 -16.14 -14.84 -27.20
N GLY A 288 -15.97 -15.52 -28.35
CA GLY A 288 -16.79 -16.64 -28.76
C GLY A 288 -16.77 -17.81 -27.76
N ALA A 289 -17.78 -18.68 -27.83
CA ALA A 289 -17.99 -19.79 -26.89
C ALA A 289 -16.76 -20.69 -26.72
N ILE A 290 -16.03 -21.02 -27.80
CA ILE A 290 -14.84 -21.85 -27.78
C ILE A 290 -13.72 -21.19 -26.94
N SER A 291 -13.45 -19.90 -27.18
CA SER A 291 -12.44 -19.15 -26.42
C SER A 291 -12.78 -19.07 -24.93
N ARG A 292 -14.05 -18.89 -24.60
CA ARG A 292 -14.54 -18.88 -23.21
C ARG A 292 -14.33 -20.25 -22.56
N LYS A 293 -14.73 -21.35 -23.25
CA LYS A 293 -14.57 -22.71 -22.74
C LYS A 293 -13.08 -23.04 -22.52
N MET A 294 -12.21 -22.66 -23.46
CA MET A 294 -10.77 -22.81 -23.32
C MET A 294 -10.22 -22.04 -22.11
N PHE A 295 -10.60 -20.77 -21.94
CA PHE A 295 -10.15 -19.95 -20.82
C PHE A 295 -10.55 -20.55 -19.48
N TYR A 296 -11.85 -20.84 -19.28
CA TYR A 296 -12.32 -21.39 -18.01
C TYR A 296 -11.78 -22.81 -17.75
N GLY A 297 -11.62 -23.63 -18.77
CA GLY A 297 -10.98 -24.94 -18.65
C GLY A 297 -9.50 -24.82 -18.23
N ALA A 298 -8.76 -23.90 -18.85
CA ALA A 298 -7.38 -23.63 -18.47
C ALA A 298 -7.27 -23.11 -17.02
N VAL A 299 -8.11 -22.15 -16.63
CA VAL A 299 -8.15 -21.61 -15.25
C VAL A 299 -8.51 -22.72 -14.25
N GLY A 300 -9.48 -23.59 -14.56
CA GLY A 300 -9.85 -24.73 -13.72
C GLY A 300 -8.67 -25.68 -13.49
N LEU A 301 -7.95 -26.05 -14.57
CA LEU A 301 -6.74 -26.88 -14.49
C LEU A 301 -5.65 -26.20 -13.66
N GLY A 302 -5.41 -24.90 -13.90
CA GLY A 302 -4.43 -24.12 -13.15
C GLY A 302 -4.76 -24.05 -11.66
N ALA A 303 -6.03 -23.85 -11.32
CA ALA A 303 -6.51 -23.81 -9.94
C ALA A 303 -6.32 -25.16 -9.22
N GLU A 304 -6.58 -26.26 -9.91
CA GLU A 304 -6.35 -27.59 -9.36
C GLU A 304 -4.85 -27.84 -9.10
N VAL A 305 -3.99 -27.47 -10.04
CA VAL A 305 -2.53 -27.59 -9.87
C VAL A 305 -2.02 -26.69 -8.75
N ALA A 306 -2.51 -25.45 -8.68
CA ALA A 306 -2.16 -24.52 -7.61
C ALA A 306 -2.57 -25.06 -6.24
N LYS A 307 -3.78 -25.63 -6.12
CA LYS A 307 -4.26 -26.27 -4.90
C LYS A 307 -3.38 -27.45 -4.46
N LEU A 308 -3.00 -28.34 -5.39
CA LEU A 308 -2.11 -29.48 -5.07
C LEU A 308 -0.75 -29.00 -4.54
N ARG A 309 -0.20 -27.93 -5.13
CA ARG A 309 1.06 -27.33 -4.65
C ARG A 309 0.92 -26.70 -3.26
N GLU A 310 -0.17 -25.96 -3.03
CA GLU A 310 -0.50 -25.34 -1.73
C GLU A 310 -0.66 -26.41 -0.62
N GLU A 311 -1.17 -27.60 -0.98
CA GLU A 311 -1.31 -28.76 -0.08
C GLU A 311 -0.03 -29.62 0.04
N GLY A 312 1.07 -29.24 -0.62
CA GLY A 312 2.31 -30.04 -0.65
C GLY A 312 2.16 -31.39 -1.37
N ARG A 313 1.10 -31.57 -2.17
CA ARG A 313 0.80 -32.83 -2.88
C ARG A 313 1.47 -32.89 -4.24
N PRO A 314 1.94 -34.07 -4.69
CA PRO A 314 2.57 -34.22 -6.00
C PRO A 314 1.56 -33.95 -7.13
N VAL A 315 2.00 -33.15 -8.11
CA VAL A 315 1.19 -32.85 -9.31
C VAL A 315 1.41 -33.95 -10.35
N PRO A 316 0.34 -34.62 -10.84
CA PRO A 316 0.46 -35.65 -11.89
C PRO A 316 1.14 -35.11 -13.16
N LYS A 317 2.05 -35.87 -13.75
CA LYS A 317 2.83 -35.49 -14.97
C LYS A 317 1.91 -35.06 -16.13
N ALA A 318 0.79 -35.78 -16.33
CA ALA A 318 -0.21 -35.44 -17.36
C ALA A 318 -0.78 -34.00 -17.16
N LYS A 319 -1.11 -33.60 -15.90
CA LYS A 319 -1.59 -32.25 -15.61
C LYS A 319 -0.53 -31.19 -15.84
N LEU A 320 0.75 -31.50 -15.54
CA LEU A 320 1.86 -30.59 -15.85
C LEU A 320 2.03 -30.39 -17.37
N GLY A 321 1.84 -31.45 -18.19
CA GLY A 321 1.84 -31.36 -19.65
C GLY A 321 0.70 -30.46 -20.17
N LEU A 322 -0.52 -30.70 -19.71
CA LEU A 322 -1.69 -29.85 -20.05
C LEU A 322 -1.53 -28.41 -19.58
N LEU A 323 -0.95 -28.20 -18.39
CA LEU A 323 -0.69 -26.85 -17.87
C LEU A 323 0.29 -26.07 -18.77
N LYS A 324 1.33 -26.70 -19.32
CA LYS A 324 2.25 -26.08 -20.28
C LYS A 324 1.51 -25.62 -21.55
N VAL A 325 0.56 -26.43 -22.04
CA VAL A 325 -0.28 -26.06 -23.19
C VAL A 325 -1.20 -24.87 -22.83
N ALA A 326 -1.87 -24.93 -21.68
CA ALA A 326 -2.71 -23.85 -21.18
C ALA A 326 -1.91 -22.56 -20.98
N ASP A 327 -0.68 -22.67 -20.49
CA ASP A 327 0.23 -21.54 -20.33
C ASP A 327 0.53 -20.87 -21.67
N ARG A 328 0.95 -21.65 -22.66
CA ARG A 328 1.29 -21.12 -23.99
C ARG A 328 0.11 -20.48 -24.72
N LEU A 329 -1.08 -21.06 -24.62
CA LEU A 329 -2.26 -20.62 -25.36
C LEU A 329 -3.04 -19.50 -24.67
N VAL A 330 -3.04 -19.48 -23.32
CA VAL A 330 -3.93 -18.63 -22.51
C VAL A 330 -3.13 -17.76 -21.53
N PHE A 331 -2.39 -18.36 -20.59
CA PHE A 331 -1.85 -17.61 -19.44
C PHE A 331 -0.72 -16.66 -19.81
N SER A 332 0.19 -17.06 -20.72
CA SER A 332 1.26 -16.18 -21.21
C SER A 332 0.72 -14.90 -21.82
N LYS A 333 -0.41 -14.96 -22.54
CA LYS A 333 -1.07 -13.78 -23.13
C LYS A 333 -1.66 -12.84 -22.08
N ILE A 334 -2.15 -13.41 -20.97
CA ILE A 334 -2.64 -12.63 -19.83
C ILE A 334 -1.48 -11.92 -19.15
N ARG A 335 -0.41 -12.68 -18.82
CA ARG A 335 0.77 -12.11 -18.17
C ARG A 335 1.49 -11.08 -19.04
N ALA A 336 1.47 -11.23 -20.36
CA ALA A 336 2.04 -10.24 -21.30
C ALA A 336 1.41 -8.85 -21.18
N ARG A 337 0.16 -8.74 -20.71
CA ARG A 337 -0.50 -7.44 -20.45
C ARG A 337 0.15 -6.68 -19.28
N LEU A 338 0.78 -7.42 -18.39
CA LEU A 338 1.53 -6.90 -17.24
C LEU A 338 3.05 -6.86 -17.52
N GLY A 339 3.45 -6.83 -18.81
CA GLY A 339 4.83 -6.80 -19.24
C GLY A 339 5.48 -8.19 -19.43
N GLY A 340 4.86 -9.28 -18.96
CA GLY A 340 5.27 -10.67 -19.21
C GLY A 340 6.54 -11.13 -18.49
N ARG A 341 7.16 -10.31 -17.63
CA ARG A 341 8.40 -10.63 -16.90
C ARG A 341 8.24 -10.66 -15.38
N ILE A 342 7.04 -10.39 -14.85
CA ILE A 342 6.81 -10.40 -13.40
C ILE A 342 7.08 -11.82 -12.87
N ARG A 343 8.05 -11.93 -11.99
CA ARG A 343 8.37 -13.18 -11.26
C ARG A 343 7.92 -13.11 -9.79
N ILE A 344 7.80 -11.89 -9.23
CA ILE A 344 7.25 -11.67 -7.91
C ILE A 344 6.13 -10.65 -8.04
N ALA A 345 4.90 -11.09 -7.82
CA ALA A 345 3.71 -10.27 -7.73
C ALA A 345 3.27 -10.22 -6.27
N ALA A 346 3.36 -9.04 -5.66
CA ALA A 346 3.02 -8.85 -4.25
C ALA A 346 1.75 -8.03 -4.08
N SER A 347 0.99 -8.36 -3.05
CA SER A 347 -0.18 -7.59 -2.62
C SER A 347 -0.07 -7.25 -1.14
N GLY A 348 -0.51 -6.06 -0.76
CA GLY A 348 -0.47 -5.61 0.63
C GLY A 348 -1.36 -4.40 0.87
N ALA A 349 -1.26 -3.84 2.05
CA ALA A 349 -2.02 -2.68 2.52
C ALA A 349 -3.53 -2.90 2.76
N ALA A 350 -4.14 -3.95 2.21
CA ALA A 350 -5.52 -4.36 2.48
C ALA A 350 -5.66 -5.88 2.20
N PRO A 351 -6.69 -6.55 2.71
CA PRO A 351 -6.91 -7.97 2.45
C PRO A 351 -7.19 -8.24 0.96
N LEU A 352 -6.54 -9.27 0.40
CA LEU A 352 -6.64 -9.61 -1.02
C LEU A 352 -7.88 -10.46 -1.37
N GLY A 353 -8.28 -11.32 -0.49
CA GLY A 353 -9.33 -12.30 -0.75
C GLY A 353 -8.83 -13.59 -1.42
N LYS A 354 -9.20 -14.71 -0.81
CA LYS A 354 -8.71 -16.05 -1.19
C LYS A 354 -9.01 -16.43 -2.64
N ASP A 355 -10.21 -16.09 -3.13
CA ASP A 355 -10.63 -16.47 -4.48
C ASP A 355 -9.84 -15.71 -5.56
N LEU A 356 -9.54 -14.43 -5.30
CA LEU A 356 -8.70 -13.62 -6.18
C LEU A 356 -7.26 -14.12 -6.19
N ALA A 357 -6.69 -14.43 -5.03
CA ALA A 357 -5.34 -15.02 -4.92
C ALA A 357 -5.26 -16.34 -5.69
N ARG A 358 -6.26 -17.22 -5.56
CA ARG A 358 -6.36 -18.49 -6.32
C ARG A 358 -6.43 -18.30 -7.82
N PHE A 359 -7.16 -17.30 -8.30
CA PHE A 359 -7.19 -16.98 -9.72
C PHE A 359 -5.78 -16.66 -10.26
N TYR A 360 -5.04 -15.80 -9.56
CA TYR A 360 -3.68 -15.45 -9.98
C TYR A 360 -2.71 -16.62 -9.86
N ALA A 361 -2.84 -17.45 -8.84
CA ALA A 361 -2.06 -18.70 -8.73
C ALA A 361 -2.37 -19.66 -9.90
N ALA A 362 -3.66 -19.76 -10.30
CA ALA A 362 -4.08 -20.61 -11.42
C ALA A 362 -3.46 -20.18 -12.76
N ILE A 363 -3.27 -18.88 -12.99
CA ILE A 363 -2.63 -18.37 -14.22
C ILE A 363 -1.09 -18.32 -14.14
N GLY A 364 -0.51 -18.98 -13.12
CA GLY A 364 0.95 -19.08 -12.96
C GLY A 364 1.63 -17.80 -12.48
N MET A 365 0.91 -16.95 -11.77
CA MET A 365 1.41 -15.71 -11.16
C MET A 365 0.85 -15.58 -9.74
N PRO A 366 1.27 -16.42 -8.78
CA PRO A 366 0.75 -16.35 -7.41
C PRO A 366 1.00 -14.98 -6.81
N LEU A 367 -0.05 -14.38 -6.24
CA LEU A 367 0.07 -13.14 -5.49
C LEU A 367 0.60 -13.45 -4.09
N ILE A 368 1.74 -12.88 -3.79
CA ILE A 368 2.38 -13.00 -2.48
C ILE A 368 1.82 -11.91 -1.58
N GLU A 369 1.02 -12.28 -0.61
CA GLU A 369 0.39 -11.33 0.31
C GLU A 369 1.34 -10.99 1.45
N GLY A 370 1.53 -9.69 1.70
CA GLY A 370 2.29 -9.16 2.81
C GLY A 370 1.40 -8.38 3.77
N TYR A 371 1.70 -8.45 5.05
CA TYR A 371 0.99 -7.73 6.09
C TYR A 371 1.94 -6.84 6.88
N GLY A 372 1.46 -5.64 7.12
CA GLY A 372 2.10 -4.64 7.94
C GLY A 372 1.15 -3.50 8.24
N LEU A 373 1.53 -2.70 9.18
CA LEU A 373 0.81 -1.50 9.59
C LEU A 373 1.83 -0.42 9.95
N THR A 374 1.40 0.81 9.95
CA THR A 374 2.28 1.96 10.22
C THR A 374 3.01 1.80 11.55
N GLU A 375 2.31 1.27 12.54
CA GLU A 375 2.78 1.07 13.91
C GLU A 375 3.75 -0.11 14.05
N GLY A 376 3.72 -1.06 13.10
CA GLY A 376 4.46 -2.33 13.20
C GLY A 376 5.53 -2.56 12.14
N GLY A 377 5.54 -1.77 11.07
CA GLY A 377 6.31 -2.11 9.88
C GLY A 377 5.69 -3.27 9.08
N VAL A 378 6.43 -3.83 8.13
CA VAL A 378 6.06 -5.07 7.44
C VAL A 378 6.53 -6.25 8.29
N VAL A 379 5.62 -7.12 8.72
CA VAL A 379 5.91 -8.16 9.74
C VAL A 379 5.59 -9.58 9.29
N CYS A 380 4.74 -9.74 8.27
CA CYS A 380 4.44 -11.05 7.66
C CYS A 380 4.53 -10.95 6.15
N PHE A 381 4.92 -12.07 5.53
CA PHE A 381 4.95 -12.20 4.08
C PHE A 381 4.74 -13.66 3.68
N ASN A 382 4.00 -13.91 2.60
CA ASN A 382 3.83 -15.25 2.07
C ASN A 382 5.16 -15.74 1.46
N PRO A 383 5.62 -16.95 1.78
CA PRO A 383 6.81 -17.52 1.17
C PRO A 383 6.66 -17.64 -0.36
N LEU A 384 7.74 -17.37 -1.10
CA LEU A 384 7.71 -17.41 -2.57
C LEU A 384 7.54 -18.83 -3.12
N ASP A 385 8.03 -19.82 -2.42
CA ASP A 385 8.04 -21.24 -2.80
C ASP A 385 6.75 -21.97 -2.38
N HIS A 386 6.14 -21.59 -1.27
CA HIS A 386 4.92 -22.22 -0.73
C HIS A 386 3.86 -21.19 -0.29
N PRO A 387 3.37 -20.31 -1.20
CA PRO A 387 2.36 -19.34 -0.82
C PRO A 387 1.01 -20.02 -0.56
N LYS A 388 0.34 -19.63 0.53
CA LYS A 388 -1.03 -20.06 0.83
C LYS A 388 -2.02 -18.94 0.57
N SER A 389 -2.93 -19.19 -0.36
CA SER A 389 -3.95 -18.21 -0.78
C SER A 389 -4.87 -17.78 0.37
N GLY A 390 -4.98 -16.49 0.60
CA GLY A 390 -5.82 -15.88 1.65
C GLY A 390 -5.14 -15.81 3.00
N SER A 391 -3.88 -16.24 3.13
CA SER A 391 -3.04 -15.96 4.30
C SER A 391 -2.17 -14.73 4.04
N ILE A 392 -1.81 -14.03 5.10
CA ILE A 392 -0.77 -12.99 5.06
C ILE A 392 0.65 -13.57 5.18
N GLY A 393 0.77 -14.90 5.05
CA GLY A 393 2.01 -15.65 5.13
C GLY A 393 2.47 -15.95 6.54
N VAL A 394 3.79 -16.01 6.71
CA VAL A 394 4.46 -16.30 7.97
C VAL A 394 5.19 -15.06 8.49
N LYS A 395 5.54 -15.09 9.77
CA LYS A 395 6.30 -14.00 10.40
C LYS A 395 7.68 -13.81 9.75
N LEU A 396 8.11 -12.57 9.63
CA LEU A 396 9.45 -12.22 9.16
C LEU A 396 10.53 -12.49 10.23
N PRO A 397 11.81 -12.57 9.85
CA PRO A 397 12.90 -12.76 10.80
C PRO A 397 12.90 -11.70 11.90
N GLY A 398 13.06 -12.12 13.17
CA GLY A 398 13.07 -11.23 14.32
C GLY A 398 11.69 -10.75 14.79
N VAL A 399 10.60 -11.18 14.13
CA VAL A 399 9.23 -10.89 14.55
C VAL A 399 8.69 -12.00 15.46
N GLU A 400 8.02 -11.63 16.54
CA GLU A 400 7.23 -12.49 17.38
C GLU A 400 5.75 -12.17 17.21
N LEU A 401 4.92 -13.20 17.08
CA LEU A 401 3.46 -13.09 16.93
C LEU A 401 2.77 -13.96 17.98
N ARG A 402 1.73 -13.42 18.59
CA ARG A 402 0.81 -14.18 19.46
C ARG A 402 -0.62 -13.69 19.30
N LEU A 403 -1.59 -14.48 19.71
CA LEU A 403 -2.99 -14.07 19.85
C LEU A 403 -3.29 -13.74 21.29
N ALA A 404 -4.02 -12.67 21.52
CA ALA A 404 -4.66 -12.40 22.80
C ALA A 404 -5.87 -13.34 23.00
N GLU A 405 -6.46 -13.34 24.20
CA GLU A 405 -7.61 -14.21 24.53
C GLU A 405 -8.83 -13.97 23.62
N ASP A 406 -9.00 -12.75 23.13
CA ASP A 406 -10.07 -12.38 22.20
C ASP A 406 -9.73 -12.61 20.71
N GLY A 407 -8.56 -13.20 20.43
CA GLY A 407 -8.07 -13.48 19.09
C GLY A 407 -7.36 -12.31 18.41
N GLU A 408 -7.11 -11.19 19.12
CA GLU A 408 -6.34 -10.07 18.58
C GLU A 408 -4.89 -10.46 18.31
N LEU A 409 -4.39 -10.14 17.12
CA LEU A 409 -2.98 -10.32 16.75
C LEU A 409 -2.10 -9.32 17.50
N LEU A 410 -1.13 -9.82 18.24
CA LEU A 410 -0.11 -9.02 18.92
C LEU A 410 1.23 -9.23 18.25
N ILE A 411 1.99 -8.14 18.10
CA ILE A 411 3.28 -8.11 17.41
C ILE A 411 4.36 -7.57 18.35
N LYS A 412 5.48 -8.29 18.43
CA LYS A 412 6.73 -7.78 19.00
C LYS A 412 7.82 -7.87 17.94
N SER A 413 8.45 -6.75 17.62
CA SER A 413 9.37 -6.67 16.49
C SER A 413 10.32 -5.48 16.66
N PRO A 414 11.55 -5.57 16.11
CA PRO A 414 12.45 -4.42 16.02
C PRO A 414 11.95 -3.32 15.06
N THR A 415 10.87 -3.58 14.31
CA THR A 415 10.28 -2.64 13.34
C THR A 415 9.16 -1.78 13.93
N LEU A 416 8.82 -1.96 15.23
CA LEU A 416 7.77 -1.20 15.87
C LEU A 416 8.06 0.28 15.87
N PHE A 417 7.04 1.08 15.73
CA PHE A 417 7.12 2.53 15.87
C PHE A 417 7.44 2.94 17.32
N SER A 418 7.91 4.17 17.52
CA SER A 418 8.17 4.72 18.84
C SER A 418 6.91 5.19 19.55
N GLY A 419 5.82 5.36 18.81
CA GLY A 419 4.53 5.85 19.30
C GLY A 419 3.90 6.86 18.35
N TYR A 420 2.76 7.39 18.74
CA TYR A 420 2.11 8.48 18.02
C TYR A 420 2.70 9.84 18.45
N PHE A 421 3.07 10.64 17.46
CA PHE A 421 3.71 11.93 17.64
C PHE A 421 2.81 12.90 18.43
N GLY A 422 3.27 13.30 19.61
CA GLY A 422 2.53 14.19 20.50
C GLY A 422 1.29 13.58 21.17
N ASP A 423 1.09 12.25 21.09
CA ASP A 423 -0.06 11.55 21.67
C ASP A 423 0.37 10.31 22.48
N PRO A 424 0.88 10.52 23.70
CA PRO A 424 1.35 9.42 24.56
C PRO A 424 0.20 8.51 25.03
N GLU A 425 -1.01 9.05 25.18
CA GLU A 425 -2.18 8.27 25.60
C GLU A 425 -2.57 7.25 24.53
N ALA A 426 -2.69 7.70 23.27
CA ALA A 426 -2.94 6.80 22.15
C ALA A 426 -1.81 5.78 21.97
N THR A 427 -0.57 6.16 22.25
CA THR A 427 0.58 5.26 22.21
C THR A 427 0.43 4.16 23.26
N ALA A 428 0.17 4.51 24.51
CA ALA A 428 -0.03 3.55 25.60
C ALA A 428 -1.25 2.63 25.37
N ALA A 429 -2.24 3.11 24.62
CA ALA A 429 -3.40 2.31 24.27
C ALA A 429 -3.07 1.11 23.35
N VAL A 430 -2.03 1.22 22.50
CA VAL A 430 -1.68 0.21 21.49
C VAL A 430 -0.33 -0.45 21.73
N LEU A 431 0.61 0.17 22.44
CA LEU A 431 1.94 -0.36 22.71
C LEU A 431 2.11 -0.61 24.22
N ARG A 432 2.14 -1.89 24.61
CA ARG A 432 2.20 -2.31 26.04
C ARG A 432 3.24 -3.42 26.19
N ASP A 433 4.17 -3.25 27.12
CA ASP A 433 5.23 -4.25 27.44
C ASP A 433 6.00 -4.74 26.21
N GLY A 434 6.25 -3.84 25.24
CA GLY A 434 6.93 -4.13 23.99
C GLY A 434 6.07 -4.90 22.95
N TRP A 435 4.76 -5.09 23.21
CA TRP A 435 3.81 -5.68 22.29
C TRP A 435 2.89 -4.63 21.69
N LEU A 436 2.77 -4.66 20.36
CA LEU A 436 1.80 -3.87 19.62
C LEU A 436 0.46 -4.63 19.56
N TYR A 437 -0.60 -4.01 20.04
CA TYR A 437 -1.99 -4.45 19.91
C TYR A 437 -2.53 -3.89 18.58
N THR A 438 -2.71 -4.78 17.60
CA THR A 438 -2.97 -4.37 16.22
C THR A 438 -4.42 -3.97 15.95
N GLY A 439 -5.35 -4.42 16.77
CA GLY A 439 -6.78 -4.34 16.51
C GLY A 439 -7.26 -5.29 15.42
N ASP A 440 -6.39 -6.11 14.84
CA ASP A 440 -6.74 -7.13 13.85
C ASP A 440 -6.95 -8.49 14.52
N ILE A 441 -8.01 -9.19 14.18
CA ILE A 441 -8.31 -10.56 14.66
C ILE A 441 -7.69 -11.53 13.66
N ALA A 442 -6.99 -12.53 14.18
CA ALA A 442 -6.26 -13.48 13.36
C ALA A 442 -6.38 -14.93 13.85
N GLU A 443 -5.97 -15.85 12.98
CA GLU A 443 -5.85 -17.28 13.24
C GLU A 443 -4.53 -17.80 12.68
N PHE A 444 -3.96 -18.85 13.29
CA PHE A 444 -2.81 -19.59 12.78
C PHE A 444 -3.27 -20.95 12.28
N ASP A 445 -2.76 -21.39 11.13
CA ASP A 445 -2.89 -22.80 10.76
C ASP A 445 -1.77 -23.66 11.39
N ALA A 446 -1.80 -24.95 11.12
CA ALA A 446 -0.83 -25.92 11.65
C ALA A 446 0.62 -25.62 11.19
N ASP A 447 0.78 -25.01 10.02
CA ASP A 447 2.08 -24.63 9.46
C ASP A 447 2.49 -23.20 9.83
N ARG A 448 1.77 -22.58 10.79
CA ARG A 448 2.02 -21.22 11.32
C ARG A 448 1.81 -20.09 10.32
N TYR A 449 1.04 -20.32 9.26
CA TYR A 449 0.54 -19.22 8.42
C TYR A 449 -0.53 -18.45 9.18
N VAL A 450 -0.55 -17.13 8.97
CA VAL A 450 -1.46 -16.20 9.64
C VAL A 450 -2.59 -15.81 8.70
N TYR A 451 -3.81 -15.84 9.20
CA TYR A 451 -5.02 -15.42 8.50
C TYR A 451 -5.68 -14.28 9.26
N ILE A 452 -5.83 -13.12 8.65
CA ILE A 452 -6.62 -12.03 9.24
C ILE A 452 -8.09 -12.29 8.95
N THR A 453 -8.89 -12.43 9.99
CA THR A 453 -10.32 -12.74 9.90
C THR A 453 -11.19 -11.49 10.02
N GLY A 454 -10.67 -10.40 10.60
CA GLY A 454 -11.39 -9.14 10.72
C GLY A 454 -10.68 -8.08 11.53
N ARG A 455 -11.38 -6.99 11.80
CA ARG A 455 -10.95 -5.93 12.72
C ARG A 455 -11.85 -5.88 13.94
N LYS A 456 -11.26 -5.76 15.13
CA LYS A 456 -11.95 -5.70 16.41
C LYS A 456 -13.00 -4.57 16.45
N LYS A 457 -12.64 -3.39 15.94
CA LYS A 457 -13.52 -2.21 15.91
C LYS A 457 -14.59 -2.25 14.81
N GLU A 458 -14.49 -3.18 13.86
CA GLU A 458 -15.44 -3.34 12.76
C GLU A 458 -16.37 -4.54 12.96
N LEU A 459 -16.22 -5.26 14.09
CA LEU A 459 -17.06 -6.39 14.41
C LEU A 459 -18.52 -5.95 14.50
N ILE A 460 -19.37 -6.58 13.71
CA ILE A 460 -20.83 -6.45 13.79
C ILE A 460 -21.32 -7.44 14.84
N VAL A 461 -22.02 -6.94 15.85
CA VAL A 461 -22.74 -7.77 16.84
C VAL A 461 -24.22 -7.56 16.61
N SER A 462 -24.87 -8.52 15.97
CA SER A 462 -26.31 -8.46 15.68
C SER A 462 -27.15 -8.39 16.97
N SER A 463 -28.39 -7.95 16.88
CA SER A 463 -29.29 -7.83 18.04
C SER A 463 -29.48 -9.12 18.83
N ASN A 464 -29.25 -10.28 18.20
CA ASN A 464 -29.28 -11.61 18.84
C ASN A 464 -27.87 -12.10 19.28
N GLY A 465 -26.89 -11.23 19.40
CA GLY A 465 -25.56 -11.50 19.95
C GLY A 465 -24.60 -12.25 18.99
N LYS A 466 -24.95 -12.46 17.73
CA LYS A 466 -24.05 -13.13 16.77
C LYS A 466 -22.96 -12.18 16.30
N LYS A 467 -21.72 -12.65 16.36
CA LYS A 467 -20.53 -11.91 15.91
C LYS A 467 -20.30 -12.17 14.42
N ILE A 468 -20.21 -11.10 13.63
CA ILE A 468 -20.01 -11.14 12.17
C ILE A 468 -18.83 -10.26 11.84
N TYR A 469 -17.86 -10.80 11.11
CA TYR A 469 -16.71 -10.05 10.61
C TYR A 469 -17.00 -9.57 9.17
N PRO A 470 -17.35 -8.29 8.96
CA PRO A 470 -17.83 -7.82 7.66
C PRO A 470 -16.78 -7.97 6.57
N ALA A 471 -15.51 -7.68 6.85
CA ALA A 471 -14.43 -7.79 5.89
C ALA A 471 -14.36 -9.19 5.24
N ARG A 472 -14.56 -10.27 6.01
CA ARG A 472 -14.58 -11.65 5.51
C ARG A 472 -15.65 -11.87 4.44
N ILE A 473 -16.82 -11.30 4.65
CA ILE A 473 -17.97 -11.43 3.74
C ILE A 473 -17.78 -10.52 2.53
N GLU A 474 -17.37 -9.27 2.74
CA GLU A 474 -17.11 -8.29 1.68
C GLU A 474 -16.03 -8.78 0.69
N LEU A 475 -15.03 -9.52 1.17
CA LEU A 475 -14.01 -10.15 0.32
C LEU A 475 -14.57 -11.18 -0.66
N LEU A 476 -15.69 -11.85 -0.34
CA LEU A 476 -16.32 -12.81 -1.26
C LEU A 476 -16.87 -12.14 -2.53
N PHE A 477 -17.16 -10.84 -2.47
CA PHE A 477 -17.61 -10.08 -3.63
C PHE A 477 -16.51 -9.65 -4.59
N LYS A 478 -15.23 -9.79 -4.20
CA LYS A 478 -14.08 -9.33 -5.02
C LYS A 478 -13.92 -10.07 -6.34
N THR A 479 -14.53 -11.24 -6.47
CA THR A 479 -14.57 -12.02 -7.72
C THR A 479 -15.90 -11.90 -8.48
N GLU A 480 -16.80 -11.03 -8.03
CA GLU A 480 -18.07 -10.72 -8.72
C GLU A 480 -17.86 -9.49 -9.62
N PRO A 481 -17.76 -9.67 -10.96
CA PRO A 481 -17.32 -8.58 -11.86
C PRO A 481 -18.25 -7.37 -11.91
N ILE A 482 -19.53 -7.54 -11.59
CA ILE A 482 -20.50 -6.45 -11.53
C ILE A 482 -20.28 -5.57 -10.30
N ILE A 483 -19.76 -6.14 -9.22
CA ILE A 483 -19.59 -5.46 -7.94
C ILE A 483 -18.27 -4.70 -7.91
N ASN A 484 -18.33 -3.42 -7.54
CA ASN A 484 -17.15 -2.61 -7.25
C ASN A 484 -16.77 -2.71 -5.77
N GLN A 485 -17.69 -2.32 -4.87
CA GLN A 485 -17.50 -2.38 -3.42
C GLN A 485 -18.81 -2.75 -2.72
N VAL A 486 -18.67 -3.38 -1.56
CA VAL A 486 -19.78 -3.71 -0.67
C VAL A 486 -19.43 -3.23 0.73
N VAL A 487 -20.38 -2.64 1.43
CA VAL A 487 -20.29 -2.30 2.86
C VAL A 487 -21.45 -2.95 3.58
N LEU A 488 -21.13 -3.88 4.49
CA LEU A 488 -22.12 -4.56 5.31
C LEU A 488 -22.57 -3.69 6.48
N ILE A 489 -23.84 -3.82 6.83
CA ILE A 489 -24.52 -3.13 7.91
C ILE A 489 -25.27 -4.15 8.74
N GLY A 490 -25.25 -4.04 10.06
CA GLY A 490 -25.95 -5.01 10.91
C GLY A 490 -25.65 -4.89 12.41
N ASP A 491 -24.79 -3.94 12.81
CA ASP A 491 -24.44 -3.78 14.22
C ASP A 491 -25.67 -3.36 15.04
N ARG A 492 -25.99 -4.15 16.06
CA ARG A 492 -27.20 -4.02 16.90
C ARG A 492 -28.53 -4.11 16.13
N LEU A 493 -28.50 -4.63 14.89
CA LEU A 493 -29.66 -4.74 14.02
C LEU A 493 -30.08 -6.22 13.84
N PRO A 494 -31.35 -6.50 13.43
CA PRO A 494 -31.89 -7.87 13.43
C PRO A 494 -31.28 -8.76 12.34
N TYR A 495 -30.78 -8.18 11.25
CA TYR A 495 -30.17 -8.91 10.14
C TYR A 495 -29.14 -8.04 9.40
N VAL A 496 -28.34 -8.69 8.56
CA VAL A 496 -27.32 -8.02 7.76
C VAL A 496 -27.94 -7.45 6.49
N THR A 497 -27.58 -6.20 6.20
CA THR A 497 -27.87 -5.53 4.92
C THR A 497 -26.57 -5.04 4.28
N ALA A 498 -26.64 -4.54 3.03
CA ALA A 498 -25.47 -4.03 2.34
C ALA A 498 -25.76 -2.78 1.49
N LEU A 499 -24.80 -1.86 1.47
CA LEU A 499 -24.66 -0.88 0.40
C LEU A 499 -23.69 -1.42 -0.64
N VAL A 500 -24.07 -1.32 -1.91
CA VAL A 500 -23.33 -1.90 -3.03
C VAL A 500 -23.04 -0.82 -4.05
N THR A 501 -21.78 -0.70 -4.48
CA THR A 501 -21.42 0.07 -5.67
C THR A 501 -21.09 -0.88 -6.82
N VAL A 502 -21.39 -0.47 -8.04
CA VAL A 502 -21.20 -1.29 -9.24
C VAL A 502 -20.05 -0.76 -10.09
N ASN A 503 -19.40 -1.65 -10.83
CA ASN A 503 -18.38 -1.25 -11.79
C ASN A 503 -19.05 -0.50 -12.95
N ALA A 504 -18.67 0.75 -13.19
CA ALA A 504 -19.23 1.60 -14.22
C ALA A 504 -19.22 0.94 -15.62
N ALA A 505 -18.18 0.20 -15.95
CA ALA A 505 -18.05 -0.54 -17.21
C ALA A 505 -18.99 -1.76 -17.35
N ALA A 506 -19.69 -2.14 -16.27
CA ALA A 506 -20.59 -3.30 -16.23
C ALA A 506 -22.08 -2.88 -16.09
N ILE A 507 -22.38 -1.59 -16.09
CA ILE A 507 -23.75 -1.07 -15.99
C ILE A 507 -24.52 -1.37 -17.29
N THR A 508 -25.69 -1.98 -17.14
CA THR A 508 -26.64 -2.32 -18.21
C THR A 508 -28.07 -2.24 -17.66
N ASP A 509 -29.06 -2.36 -18.48
CA ASP A 509 -30.48 -2.42 -18.06
C ASP A 509 -30.76 -3.59 -17.08
N SER A 510 -29.90 -4.60 -17.05
CA SER A 510 -30.01 -5.76 -16.16
C SER A 510 -29.12 -5.65 -14.88
N THR A 511 -28.55 -4.50 -14.59
CA THR A 511 -27.61 -4.29 -13.48
C THR A 511 -28.15 -4.80 -12.14
N GLU A 512 -29.40 -4.43 -11.79
CA GLU A 512 -30.00 -4.86 -10.53
C GLU A 512 -30.16 -6.38 -10.44
N ALA A 513 -30.61 -7.02 -11.52
CA ALA A 513 -30.74 -8.47 -11.60
C ALA A 513 -29.39 -9.19 -11.48
N GLU A 514 -28.34 -8.64 -12.07
CA GLU A 514 -26.98 -9.20 -11.97
C GLU A 514 -26.40 -9.03 -10.54
N VAL A 515 -26.64 -7.88 -9.89
CA VAL A 515 -26.25 -7.67 -8.47
C VAL A 515 -27.00 -8.64 -7.57
N LYS A 516 -28.31 -8.82 -7.76
CA LYS A 516 -29.13 -9.79 -7.01
C LYS A 516 -28.58 -11.22 -7.16
N LYS A 517 -28.20 -11.63 -8.38
CA LYS A 517 -27.54 -12.93 -8.62
C LYS A 517 -26.18 -13.03 -7.91
N ALA A 518 -25.37 -11.96 -7.89
CA ALA A 518 -24.09 -11.93 -7.19
C ALA A 518 -24.28 -12.09 -5.68
N VAL A 519 -25.23 -11.35 -5.08
CA VAL A 519 -25.57 -11.47 -3.64
C VAL A 519 -26.06 -12.89 -3.34
N ALA A 520 -26.91 -13.48 -4.16
CA ALA A 520 -27.39 -14.84 -3.98
C ALA A 520 -26.25 -15.88 -4.06
N ARG A 521 -25.26 -15.70 -4.95
CA ARG A 521 -24.08 -16.58 -5.00
C ARG A 521 -23.24 -16.51 -3.73
N VAL A 522 -23.02 -15.31 -3.23
CA VAL A 522 -22.26 -15.10 -1.98
C VAL A 522 -23.04 -15.66 -0.80
N ASN A 523 -24.33 -15.37 -0.66
CA ASN A 523 -25.17 -15.85 0.42
C ASN A 523 -25.17 -17.39 0.56
N ARG A 524 -25.08 -18.14 -0.56
CA ARG A 524 -24.96 -19.63 -0.50
C ARG A 524 -23.68 -20.13 0.18
N ARG A 525 -22.69 -19.28 0.38
CA ARG A 525 -21.41 -19.57 1.04
C ARG A 525 -21.39 -19.13 2.50
N LEU A 526 -22.47 -18.50 2.98
CA LEU A 526 -22.59 -17.89 4.30
C LEU A 526 -23.53 -18.66 5.21
N ALA A 527 -23.25 -18.62 6.52
CA ALA A 527 -24.20 -19.09 7.52
C ALA A 527 -25.50 -18.24 7.49
N PRO A 528 -26.65 -18.78 7.88
CA PRO A 528 -27.93 -18.07 7.80
C PRO A 528 -27.95 -16.68 8.45
N PHE A 529 -27.24 -16.51 9.59
CA PHE A 529 -27.17 -15.22 10.30
C PHE A 529 -26.20 -14.21 9.67
N GLU A 530 -25.35 -14.64 8.75
CA GLU A 530 -24.40 -13.80 8.00
C GLU A 530 -24.94 -13.35 6.65
N GLN A 531 -26.04 -13.96 6.18
CA GLN A 531 -26.60 -13.69 4.85
C GLN A 531 -27.15 -12.28 4.76
N ILE A 532 -26.86 -11.63 3.64
CA ILE A 532 -27.38 -10.31 3.30
C ILE A 532 -28.86 -10.45 2.93
N ARG A 533 -29.75 -9.89 3.76
CA ARG A 533 -31.21 -9.96 3.57
C ARG A 533 -31.71 -8.91 2.60
N LYS A 534 -31.19 -7.70 2.68
CA LYS A 534 -31.51 -6.59 1.78
C LYS A 534 -30.25 -5.87 1.36
N PHE A 535 -30.28 -5.23 0.20
CA PHE A 535 -29.18 -4.37 -0.25
C PHE A 535 -29.72 -3.16 -1.01
N ARG A 536 -28.91 -2.11 -1.10
CA ARG A 536 -29.17 -0.95 -1.93
C ARG A 536 -27.98 -0.74 -2.87
N ILE A 537 -28.25 -0.58 -4.15
CA ILE A 537 -27.24 -0.18 -5.14
C ILE A 537 -27.12 1.34 -5.08
N LEU A 538 -25.92 1.83 -4.93
CA LEU A 538 -25.62 3.26 -4.95
C LEU A 538 -25.38 3.72 -6.38
N GLU A 539 -25.81 4.94 -6.70
CA GLU A 539 -25.70 5.55 -8.03
C GLU A 539 -24.24 5.79 -8.46
N ARG A 540 -23.32 5.84 -7.51
CA ARG A 540 -21.92 6.16 -7.74
C ARG A 540 -20.99 5.35 -6.84
N GLU A 541 -19.73 5.29 -7.24
CA GLU A 541 -18.67 4.69 -6.44
C GLU A 541 -18.35 5.57 -5.20
N PHE A 542 -17.76 4.95 -4.17
CA PHE A 542 -17.20 5.69 -3.05
C PHE A 542 -16.00 6.54 -3.49
N SER A 543 -15.77 7.69 -2.83
CA SER A 543 -14.69 8.59 -3.20
C SER A 543 -13.91 9.14 -2.01
N ILE A 544 -12.68 9.61 -2.29
CA ILE A 544 -11.79 10.25 -1.29
C ILE A 544 -12.35 11.62 -0.93
N GLU A 545 -12.84 12.39 -1.91
CA GLU A 545 -13.36 13.74 -1.73
C GLU A 545 -14.53 13.80 -0.75
N ARG A 546 -15.31 12.71 -0.67
CA ARG A 546 -16.43 12.57 0.27
C ARG A 546 -16.03 11.92 1.59
N GLY A 547 -14.75 11.64 1.75
CA GLY A 547 -14.21 10.98 2.92
C GLY A 547 -14.59 9.50 3.04
N GLU A 548 -15.21 8.88 2.03
CA GLU A 548 -15.67 7.49 2.01
C GLU A 548 -14.51 6.50 1.80
N LEU A 549 -13.44 6.96 1.14
CA LEU A 549 -12.20 6.21 0.95
C LEU A 549 -11.01 6.91 1.60
N THR A 550 -10.04 6.13 2.00
CA THR A 550 -8.70 6.64 2.31
C THR A 550 -7.91 6.88 1.02
N PRO A 551 -6.78 7.63 1.04
CA PRO A 551 -5.86 7.77 -0.10
C PRO A 551 -5.38 6.43 -0.67
N THR A 552 -5.35 5.37 0.14
CA THR A 552 -5.00 4.00 -0.26
C THR A 552 -6.21 3.18 -0.70
N MET A 553 -7.35 3.83 -0.99
CA MET A 553 -8.60 3.23 -1.49
C MET A 553 -9.28 2.24 -0.53
N LYS A 554 -8.99 2.32 0.78
CA LYS A 554 -9.71 1.58 1.81
C LYS A 554 -11.03 2.27 2.14
N VAL A 555 -12.10 1.50 2.31
CA VAL A 555 -13.42 2.03 2.69
C VAL A 555 -13.40 2.51 4.16
N ARG A 556 -13.86 3.71 4.39
CA ARG A 556 -14.10 4.29 5.72
C ARG A 556 -15.57 4.05 6.09
N ARG A 557 -15.84 2.86 6.63
CA ARG A 557 -17.20 2.37 6.94
C ARG A 557 -18.06 3.42 7.64
N ASN A 558 -17.56 4.05 8.70
CA ASN A 558 -18.32 5.04 9.46
C ASN A 558 -18.77 6.22 8.58
N ARG A 559 -17.88 6.73 7.70
CA ARG A 559 -18.22 7.81 6.77
C ARG A 559 -19.24 7.39 5.72
N VAL A 560 -19.12 6.16 5.21
CA VAL A 560 -20.12 5.62 4.28
C VAL A 560 -21.49 5.55 4.97
N LEU A 561 -21.56 5.05 6.20
CA LEU A 561 -22.82 4.97 6.95
C LEU A 561 -23.40 6.35 7.29
N GLU A 562 -22.55 7.32 7.63
CA GLU A 562 -22.97 8.71 7.85
C GLU A 562 -23.53 9.35 6.59
N ASN A 563 -22.82 9.25 5.48
CA ASN A 563 -23.20 9.85 4.19
C ASN A 563 -24.48 9.24 3.59
N HIS A 564 -24.80 8.01 3.95
CA HIS A 564 -25.93 7.25 3.41
C HIS A 564 -26.95 6.86 4.49
N ARG A 565 -27.03 7.62 5.58
CA ARG A 565 -27.86 7.31 6.77
C ARG A 565 -29.35 7.06 6.40
N GLU A 566 -29.92 7.83 5.49
CA GLU A 566 -31.29 7.69 5.06
C GLU A 566 -31.54 6.35 4.35
N LEU A 567 -30.69 6.00 3.38
CA LEU A 567 -30.75 4.71 2.67
C LEU A 567 -30.56 3.52 3.62
N VAL A 568 -29.69 3.67 4.62
CA VAL A 568 -29.50 2.65 5.66
C VAL A 568 -30.80 2.46 6.47
N SER A 569 -31.44 3.57 6.86
CA SER A 569 -32.72 3.51 7.61
C SER A 569 -33.82 2.85 6.80
N GLU A 570 -33.93 3.16 5.50
CA GLU A 570 -34.91 2.55 4.59
C GLU A 570 -34.76 1.01 4.50
N LEU A 571 -33.52 0.48 4.56
CA LEU A 571 -33.27 -0.96 4.51
C LEU A 571 -33.89 -1.72 5.71
N TYR A 572 -34.18 -1.02 6.82
CA TYR A 572 -34.76 -1.59 8.03
C TYR A 572 -36.21 -1.14 8.32
N MET A 573 -36.74 -0.11 7.61
CA MET A 573 -38.10 0.41 7.79
C MET A 573 -39.21 -0.40 7.07
N GLY A 574 -38.87 -1.37 6.22
CA GLY A 574 -39.88 -2.22 5.57
C GLY A 574 -40.32 -3.34 6.51
N LYS A 575 -41.64 -3.54 6.71
CA LYS A 575 -42.23 -4.65 7.45
C LYS A 575 -41.48 -5.95 7.17
N GLU A 576 -41.25 -6.72 8.23
CA GLU A 576 -41.05 -8.16 8.15
C GLU A 576 -42.19 -8.75 7.32
N GLU A 577 -41.98 -8.95 6.05
CA GLU A 577 -42.74 -9.94 5.33
C GLU A 577 -42.23 -11.29 5.81
N SER A 578 -43.02 -11.81 6.72
CA SER A 578 -42.96 -13.12 7.32
C SER A 578 -42.82 -14.21 6.28
N GLN A 579 -41.96 -15.15 6.60
CA GLN A 579 -41.85 -16.56 6.20
C GLN A 579 -40.87 -16.89 5.11
#